data_2aace6679f9b62dff42cca42b410055f
#
_entry.id   2aace6679f9b62dff42cca42b410055f
#
_cell.length_a   1.000
_cell.length_b   1.000
_cell.length_c   1.000
_cell.angle_alpha   90.00
_cell.angle_beta   90.00
_cell.angle_gamma   90.00
#
_symmetry.space_group_name_H-M   'P 1'
#
loop_
_entity.id
_entity.type
_entity.pdbx_description
1 polymer ?
#
loop_
_entity_poly.entity_id
_entity_poly.type
_entity_poly.pdbx_seq_one_letter_code
_entity_poly.pdbx_strand_id
1 'polypeptide(L)'
;MEIEETKGNGMNLEQLTENRVEEALIKLSSTDESHAAWAGQVKYLEEGLKQAKSHSFLLAEGTVAEREAKALSSVKYAEAVLAWTEALKAFKKIDNERNHEMRIIDIWLTLSSNRRQGNM
;
A
#
# COMPACT_ATOMS: atom_id res chain seq x y z
N MET A 1 25.54 -3.61 20.06
CA MET A 1 25.29 -4.16 19.23
C MET A 1 24.27 -3.76 18.44
N GLU A 2 23.36 -3.49 18.83
CA GLU A 2 22.29 -3.21 18.15
C GLU A 2 22.38 -2.02 17.31
N ILE A 3 23.37 -1.24 17.49
CA ILE A 3 23.49 -0.12 16.64
C ILE A 3 23.70 -0.50 15.23
N GLU A 4 24.31 -1.63 15.03
CA GLU A 4 24.52 -2.07 13.69
C GLU A 4 23.23 -2.29 12.98
N GLU A 5 22.25 -2.78 13.69
CA GLU A 5 21.03 -2.99 13.02
C GLU A 5 20.42 -1.71 12.60
N THR A 6 20.55 -0.69 13.42
CA THR A 6 20.03 0.60 13.06
C THR A 6 20.68 1.10 11.80
N LYS A 7 21.97 0.91 11.70
CA LYS A 7 22.64 1.32 10.48
C LYS A 7 22.21 0.49 9.30
N GLY A 8 21.91 -0.75 9.52
CA GLY A 8 21.45 -1.61 8.45
C GLY A 8 20.19 -1.13 7.80
N ASN A 9 19.40 -0.33 8.53
CA ASN A 9 18.18 0.21 7.96
C ASN A 9 18.42 1.39 7.05
N GLY A 10 19.57 2.00 7.13
CA GLY A 10 19.89 3.13 6.28
C GLY A 10 20.50 2.64 4.99
N MET A 11 20.15 3.31 3.90
CA MET A 11 20.69 2.96 2.61
C MET A 11 22.08 3.55 2.47
N ASN A 12 23.08 2.69 2.29
CA ASN A 12 24.41 3.15 1.98
C ASN A 12 24.64 2.86 0.50
N LEU A 13 24.59 3.88 -0.31
CA LEU A 13 24.64 3.73 -1.75
C LEU A 13 25.93 3.11 -2.24
N GLU A 14 27.01 3.34 -1.51
CA GLU A 14 28.29 2.78 -1.91
C GLU A 14 28.34 1.27 -1.72
N GLN A 15 27.47 0.73 -0.89
CA GLN A 15 27.43 -0.69 -0.61
C GLN A 15 26.32 -1.42 -1.36
N LEU A 16 25.62 -0.71 -2.24
CA LEU A 16 24.57 -1.32 -3.02
C LEU A 16 25.18 -2.29 -4.04
N THR A 17 24.78 -3.55 -3.96
CA THR A 17 25.37 -4.61 -4.76
C THR A 17 24.35 -5.21 -5.71
N GLU A 18 24.87 -5.97 -6.68
CA GLU A 18 24.01 -6.71 -7.59
C GLU A 18 23.14 -7.71 -6.85
N ASN A 19 23.66 -8.31 -5.79
CA ASN A 19 22.87 -9.25 -5.00
C ASN A 19 21.66 -8.56 -4.38
N ARG A 20 21.84 -7.34 -3.88
CA ARG A 20 20.71 -6.59 -3.29
C ARG A 20 19.67 -6.24 -4.33
N VAL A 21 20.13 -5.91 -5.54
CA VAL A 21 19.21 -5.61 -6.64
C VAL A 21 18.45 -6.86 -7.06
N GLU A 22 19.12 -7.99 -7.08
CA GLU A 22 18.47 -9.25 -7.39
C GLU A 22 17.41 -9.58 -6.37
N GLU A 23 17.71 -9.35 -5.09
CA GLU A 23 16.71 -9.52 -4.02
C GLU A 23 15.50 -8.63 -4.25
N ALA A 24 15.74 -7.39 -4.71
CA ALA A 24 14.66 -6.47 -4.98
C ALA A 24 13.75 -6.99 -6.09
N LEU A 25 14.35 -7.52 -7.15
CA LEU A 25 13.58 -8.08 -8.26
C LEU A 25 12.76 -9.28 -7.81
N ILE A 26 13.35 -10.13 -6.98
CA ILE A 26 12.64 -11.30 -6.45
C ILE A 26 11.49 -10.85 -5.57
N LYS A 27 11.72 -9.86 -4.73
CA LYS A 27 10.68 -9.34 -3.85
C LYS A 27 9.51 -8.77 -4.66
N LEU A 28 9.81 -8.01 -5.71
CA LEU A 28 8.76 -7.47 -6.55
C LEU A 28 7.97 -8.58 -7.22
N SER A 29 8.67 -9.58 -7.76
CA SER A 29 8.00 -10.69 -8.41
C SER A 29 7.13 -11.48 -7.44
N SER A 30 7.65 -11.75 -6.24
CA SER A 30 6.94 -12.58 -5.28
C SER A 30 5.75 -11.88 -4.63
N THR A 31 5.70 -10.55 -4.68
CA THR A 31 4.60 -9.79 -4.09
C THR A 31 3.61 -9.25 -5.10
N ASP A 32 3.84 -9.53 -6.38
CA ASP A 32 3.01 -8.99 -7.45
C ASP A 32 1.55 -9.39 -7.31
N GLU A 33 1.32 -10.67 -7.09
CA GLU A 33 -0.04 -11.18 -6.98
C GLU A 33 -0.75 -10.64 -5.74
N SER A 34 -0.06 -10.62 -4.60
CA SER A 34 -0.64 -10.09 -3.37
C SER A 34 -0.96 -8.60 -3.50
N HIS A 35 -0.07 -7.86 -4.17
CA HIS A 35 -0.30 -6.43 -4.38
C HIS A 35 -1.58 -6.21 -5.20
N ALA A 36 -1.73 -6.98 -6.28
CA ALA A 36 -2.92 -6.87 -7.12
C ALA A 36 -4.18 -7.29 -6.36
N ALA A 37 -4.08 -8.35 -5.57
CA ALA A 37 -5.23 -8.85 -4.81
C ALA A 37 -5.71 -7.82 -3.79
N TRP A 38 -4.78 -7.18 -3.07
CA TRP A 38 -5.17 -6.17 -2.10
C TRP A 38 -5.72 -4.91 -2.77
N ALA A 39 -5.18 -4.53 -3.93
CA ALA A 39 -5.72 -3.41 -4.68
C ALA A 39 -7.19 -3.67 -5.06
N GLY A 40 -7.47 -4.88 -5.51
CA GLY A 40 -8.84 -5.28 -5.86
C GLY A 40 -9.75 -5.30 -4.64
N GLN A 41 -9.24 -5.78 -3.51
CA GLN A 41 -10.02 -5.85 -2.29
C GLN A 41 -10.38 -4.45 -1.77
N VAL A 42 -9.42 -3.52 -1.84
CA VAL A 42 -9.69 -2.14 -1.45
C VAL A 42 -10.81 -1.57 -2.30
N LYS A 43 -10.75 -1.81 -3.60
CA LYS A 43 -11.77 -1.31 -4.51
C LYS A 43 -13.14 -1.91 -4.21
N TYR A 44 -13.16 -3.22 -4.00
CA TYR A 44 -14.40 -3.92 -3.68
C TYR A 44 -15.03 -3.37 -2.40
N LEU A 45 -14.23 -3.17 -1.37
CA LEU A 45 -14.73 -2.67 -0.08
C LEU A 45 -15.10 -1.19 -0.15
N GLU A 46 -14.46 -0.43 -1.03
CA GLU A 46 -14.84 0.95 -1.26
C GLU A 46 -16.26 1.03 -1.82
N GLU A 47 -16.59 0.14 -2.76
CA GLU A 47 -17.97 0.06 -3.26
C GLU A 47 -18.91 -0.40 -2.17
N GLY A 48 -18.42 -1.26 -1.27
CA GLY A 48 -19.20 -1.70 -0.13
C GLY A 48 -19.63 -0.58 0.81
N LEU A 49 -18.80 0.46 0.92
CA LEU A 49 -19.18 1.64 1.71
C LEU A 49 -20.43 2.29 1.16
N LYS A 50 -20.47 2.45 -0.15
CA LYS A 50 -21.63 3.06 -0.80
C LYS A 50 -22.87 2.21 -0.63
N GLN A 51 -22.72 0.90 -0.73
CA GLN A 51 -23.85 -0.01 -0.56
C GLN A 51 -24.36 0.01 0.86
N ALA A 52 -23.47 0.02 1.85
CA ALA A 52 -23.87 0.07 3.25
C ALA A 52 -24.61 1.36 3.57
N LYS A 53 -24.09 2.48 3.05
CA LYS A 53 -24.74 3.77 3.26
C LYS A 53 -26.13 3.79 2.62
N SER A 54 -26.24 3.33 1.38
CA SER A 54 -27.51 3.32 0.66
C SER A 54 -28.53 2.43 1.35
N HIS A 55 -28.09 1.24 1.78
CA HIS A 55 -28.99 0.32 2.47
C HIS A 55 -29.55 0.93 3.75
N SER A 56 -28.66 1.52 4.56
CA SER A 56 -29.08 2.14 5.82
C SER A 56 -29.97 3.35 5.58
N PHE A 57 -29.69 4.12 4.51
CA PHE A 57 -30.52 5.25 4.14
C PHE A 57 -31.95 4.80 3.80
N LEU A 58 -32.06 3.71 3.04
CA LEU A 58 -33.36 3.21 2.64
C LEU A 58 -34.19 2.69 3.82
N LEU A 59 -33.52 2.17 4.84
CA LEU A 59 -34.23 1.68 6.04
C LEU A 59 -34.55 2.77 7.04
N ALA A 60 -33.93 3.94 6.93
CA ALA A 60 -34.14 5.02 7.88
C ALA A 60 -35.41 5.79 7.56
N GLU A 61 -35.97 6.44 8.59
CA GLU A 61 -37.15 7.25 8.45
C GLU A 61 -36.82 8.69 8.77
N GLY A 62 -37.63 9.60 8.23
CA GLY A 62 -37.47 11.03 8.47
C GLY A 62 -37.16 11.77 7.18
N THR A 63 -36.69 13.00 7.32
CA THR A 63 -36.33 13.82 6.17
C THR A 63 -35.07 13.24 5.51
N VAL A 64 -34.73 13.74 4.32
CA VAL A 64 -33.52 13.28 3.62
C VAL A 64 -32.30 13.52 4.50
N ALA A 65 -32.20 14.69 5.13
CA ALA A 65 -31.03 14.99 5.98
C ALA A 65 -30.99 14.08 7.19
N GLU A 66 -32.12 13.78 7.81
CA GLU A 66 -32.19 12.87 8.95
C GLU A 66 -31.79 11.46 8.54
N ARG A 67 -32.29 11.00 7.41
CA ARG A 67 -31.98 9.65 6.90
C ARG A 67 -30.51 9.52 6.57
N GLU A 68 -29.91 10.56 6.00
CA GLU A 68 -28.50 10.55 5.67
C GLU A 68 -27.65 10.49 6.93
N ALA A 69 -28.01 11.28 7.94
CA ALA A 69 -27.29 11.26 9.21
C ALA A 69 -27.38 9.89 9.87
N LYS A 70 -28.55 9.27 9.82
CA LYS A 70 -28.75 7.94 10.40
C LYS A 70 -27.93 6.90 9.66
N ALA A 71 -27.85 7.01 8.33
CA ALA A 71 -27.08 6.07 7.53
C ALA A 71 -25.60 6.15 7.88
N LEU A 72 -25.07 7.36 8.01
CA LEU A 72 -23.66 7.56 8.32
C LEU A 72 -23.29 7.12 9.74
N SER A 73 -24.26 7.11 10.64
CA SER A 73 -24.02 6.69 12.02
C SER A 73 -24.41 5.24 12.28
N SER A 74 -24.82 4.51 11.24
CA SER A 74 -25.26 3.13 11.41
C SER A 74 -24.09 2.20 11.70
N VAL A 75 -24.40 1.12 12.42
CA VAL A 75 -23.41 0.08 12.71
C VAL A 75 -22.91 -0.55 11.42
N LYS A 76 -23.81 -0.77 10.48
CA LYS A 76 -23.45 -1.39 9.21
C LYS A 76 -22.43 -0.55 8.44
N TYR A 77 -22.62 0.76 8.44
CA TYR A 77 -21.67 1.65 7.77
C TYR A 77 -20.33 1.65 8.51
N ALA A 78 -20.35 1.68 9.84
CA ALA A 78 -19.12 1.66 10.63
C ALA A 78 -18.33 0.39 10.39
N GLU A 79 -19.02 -0.76 10.28
CA GLU A 79 -18.35 -2.03 10.00
C GLU A 79 -17.73 -2.02 8.61
N ALA A 80 -18.43 -1.43 7.65
CA ALA A 80 -17.91 -1.34 6.28
C ALA A 80 -16.66 -0.43 6.22
N VAL A 81 -16.68 0.68 6.95
CA VAL A 81 -15.53 1.57 7.02
C VAL A 81 -14.33 0.86 7.64
N LEU A 82 -14.57 0.09 8.70
CA LEU A 82 -13.49 -0.64 9.35
C LEU A 82 -12.86 -1.65 8.38
N ALA A 83 -13.69 -2.42 7.69
CA ALA A 83 -13.20 -3.41 6.75
C ALA A 83 -12.38 -2.76 5.64
N TRP A 84 -12.88 -1.65 5.10
CA TRP A 84 -12.17 -0.91 4.06
C TRP A 84 -10.82 -0.38 4.57
N THR A 85 -10.82 0.17 5.78
CA THR A 85 -9.60 0.72 6.38
C THR A 85 -8.55 -0.35 6.57
N GLU A 86 -8.95 -1.54 7.02
CA GLU A 86 -8.00 -2.63 7.22
C GLU A 86 -7.40 -3.09 5.91
N ALA A 87 -8.23 -3.20 4.86
CA ALA A 87 -7.73 -3.58 3.55
C ALA A 87 -6.79 -2.51 2.99
N LEU A 88 -7.12 -1.24 3.20
CA LEU A 88 -6.29 -0.14 2.73
C LEU A 88 -4.92 -0.17 3.42
N LYS A 89 -4.89 -0.46 4.73
CA LYS A 89 -3.63 -0.57 5.45
C LYS A 89 -2.77 -1.69 4.89
N ALA A 90 -3.37 -2.85 4.62
CA ALA A 90 -2.64 -3.98 4.07
C ALA A 90 -2.08 -3.65 2.69
N PHE A 91 -2.89 -3.01 1.86
CA PHE A 91 -2.45 -2.61 0.53
C PHE A 91 -1.30 -1.61 0.62
N LYS A 92 -1.45 -0.58 1.46
CA LYS A 92 -0.42 0.45 1.58
C LYS A 92 0.90 -0.11 2.05
N LYS A 93 0.86 -1.10 2.94
CA LYS A 93 2.08 -1.71 3.43
C LYS A 93 2.84 -2.39 2.30
N ILE A 94 2.14 -3.21 1.52
CA ILE A 94 2.77 -3.90 0.39
C ILE A 94 3.24 -2.89 -0.64
N ASP A 95 2.41 -1.88 -0.92
CA ASP A 95 2.73 -0.87 -1.92
C ASP A 95 4.00 -0.11 -1.55
N ASN A 96 4.13 0.27 -0.27
CA ASN A 96 5.32 0.97 0.20
C ASN A 96 6.56 0.10 0.12
N GLU A 97 6.43 -1.19 0.47
CA GLU A 97 7.55 -2.12 0.37
C GLU A 97 8.02 -2.27 -1.06
N ARG A 98 7.07 -2.40 -1.98
CA ARG A 98 7.41 -2.54 -3.40
C ARG A 98 8.05 -1.26 -3.94
N ASN A 99 7.54 -0.09 -3.54
CA ASN A 99 8.13 1.17 -3.97
C ASN A 99 9.56 1.31 -3.49
N HIS A 100 9.83 0.82 -2.29
CA HIS A 100 11.19 0.84 -1.76
C HIS A 100 12.12 -0.02 -2.61
N GLU A 101 11.66 -1.22 -3.00
CA GLU A 101 12.48 -2.10 -3.82
C GLU A 101 12.70 -1.53 -5.22
N MET A 102 11.67 -0.88 -5.79
CA MET A 102 11.81 -0.24 -7.08
C MET A 102 12.84 0.90 -7.03
N ARG A 103 12.86 1.63 -5.92
CA ARG A 103 13.83 2.69 -5.73
C ARG A 103 15.26 2.15 -5.67
N ILE A 104 15.43 1.02 -5.04
CA ILE A 104 16.75 0.38 -4.97
C ILE A 104 17.25 0.06 -6.37
N ILE A 105 16.36 -0.49 -7.21
CA ILE A 105 16.73 -0.83 -8.58
C ILE A 105 17.09 0.44 -9.36
N ASP A 106 16.27 1.49 -9.22
CA ASP A 106 16.51 2.74 -9.93
C ASP A 106 17.83 3.38 -9.53
N ILE A 107 18.15 3.36 -8.25
CA ILE A 107 19.39 3.93 -7.76
C ILE A 107 20.58 3.14 -8.31
N TRP A 108 20.46 1.80 -8.30
CA TRP A 108 21.54 0.97 -8.80
C TRP A 108 21.79 1.20 -10.30
N LEU A 109 20.70 1.34 -11.07
CA LEU A 109 20.84 1.61 -12.49
C LEU A 109 21.50 2.95 -12.73
N THR A 110 21.16 3.96 -11.95
CA THR A 110 21.74 5.28 -12.06
C THR A 110 23.24 5.24 -11.73
N LEU A 111 23.59 4.56 -10.63
CA LEU A 111 24.99 4.43 -10.24
C LEU A 111 25.80 3.67 -11.28
N SER A 112 25.22 2.62 -11.83
CA SER A 112 25.91 1.82 -12.84
C SER A 112 26.15 2.63 -14.10
N SER A 113 25.15 3.40 -14.51
CA SER A 113 25.27 4.26 -15.69
C SER A 113 26.34 5.33 -15.47
N ASN A 114 26.31 5.98 -14.30
CA ASN A 114 27.30 7.01 -13.99
C ASN A 114 28.71 6.44 -13.94
N ARG A 115 28.83 5.23 -13.38
CA ARG A 115 30.14 4.58 -13.30
C ARG A 115 30.70 4.30 -14.67
N ARG A 116 29.87 3.82 -15.58
CA ARG A 116 30.33 3.54 -16.93
C ARG A 116 30.75 4.81 -17.66
N GLN A 117 30.02 5.90 -17.43
CA GLN A 117 30.33 7.16 -18.09
C GLN A 117 31.48 7.90 -17.43
N GLY A 118 31.50 7.90 -16.11
CA GLY A 118 32.47 8.69 -15.38
C GLY A 118 33.85 8.12 -15.36
N ASN A 119 33.99 6.84 -15.66
CA ASN A 119 35.29 6.22 -15.63
C ASN A 119 35.99 6.22 -16.98
N MET A 120 35.39 6.87 -17.91
CA MET A 120 36.00 6.94 -19.21
C MET A 120 37.14 7.84 -19.29
#